data_2b35a561472231b9d3c7759a90c4ffaf
#
_entry.id   2b35a561472231b9d3c7759a90c4ffaf
#
_cell.length_a   1.000
_cell.length_b   1.000
_cell.length_c   1.000
_cell.angle_alpha   90.00
_cell.angle_beta   90.00
_cell.angle_gamma   90.00
#
_symmetry.space_group_name_H-M   'P 1'
#
loop_
_entity.id
_entity.type
_entity.pdbx_description
1 polymer ?
#
loop_
_entity_poly.entity_id
_entity_poly.type
_entity_poly.pdbx_seq_one_letter_code
_entity_poly.pdbx_strand_id
1 'polypeptide(L)'
;MKIGSHVGMSGKEMFLGSVKEALSYGADTLMVYTGAPQNTRRKAIEELRVEEGWNLMKEKGMDEIVIHAPYIINLANTVKPETYELAVTFLAKEIERTAAMGATVLVLHPGAHVGAGAEAGIAQI
;
A
#
# COMPACT_ATOMS: atom_id res chain seq x y z
N MET A 1 -11.26 19.29 -3.71
CA MET A 1 -11.26 18.12 -2.80
C MET A 1 -11.32 16.88 -3.67
N LYS A 2 -10.50 15.88 -3.37
CA LYS A 2 -10.53 14.60 -4.08
C LYS A 2 -11.24 13.57 -3.19
N ILE A 3 -12.12 12.80 -3.78
CA ILE A 3 -12.85 11.73 -3.09
C ILE A 3 -12.59 10.41 -3.80
N GLY A 4 -12.22 9.40 -3.05
CA GLY A 4 -11.91 8.10 -3.60
C GLY A 4 -12.22 6.96 -2.64
N SER A 5 -11.83 5.77 -3.05
CA SER A 5 -12.07 4.53 -2.33
C SER A 5 -10.82 3.66 -2.32
N HIS A 6 -10.74 2.80 -1.34
CA HIS A 6 -9.80 1.69 -1.35
C HIS A 6 -10.36 0.62 -2.30
N VAL A 7 -9.63 0.30 -3.36
CA VAL A 7 -10.04 -0.65 -4.39
C VAL A 7 -9.09 -1.83 -4.46
N GLY A 8 -9.52 -2.91 -5.08
CA GLY A 8 -8.70 -4.09 -5.26
C GLY A 8 -7.63 -3.90 -6.35
N MET A 9 -6.55 -4.66 -6.24
CA MET A 9 -5.54 -4.79 -7.30
C MET A 9 -5.24 -6.28 -7.49
N SER A 10 -5.93 -6.91 -8.43
CA SER A 10 -5.86 -8.36 -8.63
C SER A 10 -6.23 -8.75 -10.06
N GLY A 11 -6.21 -10.07 -10.31
CA GLY A 11 -6.58 -10.63 -11.60
C GLY A 11 -5.57 -10.30 -12.71
N LYS A 12 -6.03 -10.29 -13.94
CA LYS A 12 -5.18 -10.02 -15.10
C LYS A 12 -4.93 -8.54 -15.34
N GLU A 13 -5.81 -7.68 -14.86
CA GLU A 13 -5.73 -6.25 -15.10
C GLU A 13 -4.91 -5.50 -14.06
N MET A 14 -4.73 -6.07 -12.86
CA MET A 14 -3.94 -5.49 -11.77
C MET A 14 -4.29 -4.00 -11.52
N PHE A 15 -3.33 -3.09 -11.59
CA PHE A 15 -3.56 -1.67 -11.34
C PHE A 15 -4.49 -1.01 -12.38
N LEU A 16 -4.46 -1.43 -13.62
CA LEU A 16 -5.45 -0.98 -14.61
C LEU A 16 -6.87 -1.30 -14.15
N GLY A 17 -7.10 -2.50 -13.61
CA GLY A 17 -8.38 -2.90 -13.03
C GLY A 17 -8.78 -2.06 -11.82
N SER A 18 -7.81 -1.69 -10.97
CA SER A 18 -8.02 -0.80 -9.82
C SER A 18 -8.55 0.57 -10.28
N VAL A 19 -7.95 1.14 -11.32
CA VAL A 19 -8.37 2.43 -11.88
C VAL A 19 -9.79 2.33 -12.46
N LYS A 20 -10.08 1.26 -13.20
CA LYS A 20 -11.43 1.02 -13.74
C LYS A 20 -12.47 0.92 -12.62
N GLU A 21 -12.15 0.20 -11.55
CA GLU A 21 -13.04 0.07 -10.37
C GLU A 21 -13.31 1.43 -9.74
N ALA A 22 -12.27 2.22 -9.46
CA ALA A 22 -12.41 3.56 -8.89
C ALA A 22 -13.27 4.47 -9.78
N LEU A 23 -13.05 4.44 -11.09
CA LEU A 23 -13.84 5.21 -12.06
C LEU A 23 -15.32 4.79 -12.07
N SER A 24 -15.62 3.50 -11.84
CA SER A 24 -17.00 3.02 -11.77
C SER A 24 -17.80 3.61 -10.60
N TYR A 25 -17.10 4.07 -9.57
CA TYR A 25 -17.68 4.78 -8.40
C TYR A 25 -17.72 6.29 -8.58
N GLY A 26 -17.21 6.83 -9.68
CA GLY A 26 -17.04 8.26 -9.87
C GLY A 26 -15.94 8.88 -9.01
N ALA A 27 -14.93 8.10 -8.63
CA ALA A 27 -13.84 8.54 -7.77
C ALA A 27 -12.84 9.44 -8.51
N ASP A 28 -12.25 10.39 -7.77
CA ASP A 28 -11.19 11.31 -8.26
C ASP A 28 -9.79 10.81 -7.89
N THR A 29 -9.70 9.85 -6.98
CA THR A 29 -8.46 9.22 -6.50
C THR A 29 -8.76 7.80 -6.04
N LEU A 30 -7.72 7.03 -5.76
CA LEU A 30 -7.88 5.67 -5.26
C LEU A 30 -6.75 5.27 -4.32
N MET A 31 -7.00 4.27 -3.49
CA MET A 31 -6.00 3.65 -2.64
C MET A 31 -5.94 2.16 -2.93
N VAL A 32 -4.72 1.61 -2.97
CA VAL A 32 -4.50 0.17 -3.17
C VAL A 32 -3.40 -0.35 -2.24
N TYR A 33 -3.42 -1.65 -1.97
CA TYR A 33 -2.23 -2.39 -1.55
C TYR A 33 -1.38 -2.75 -2.78
N THR A 34 -0.05 -2.78 -2.66
CA THR A 34 0.83 -3.22 -3.76
C THR A 34 0.89 -4.74 -3.91
N GLY A 35 0.21 -5.46 -3.06
CA GLY A 35 0.07 -6.92 -3.03
C GLY A 35 -0.85 -7.33 -1.88
N ALA A 36 -0.95 -8.63 -1.59
CA ALA A 36 -1.80 -9.11 -0.51
C ALA A 36 -1.35 -8.55 0.86
N PRO A 37 -2.24 -7.90 1.63
CA PRO A 37 -1.86 -7.23 2.87
C PRO A 37 -1.52 -8.17 4.03
N GLN A 38 -1.87 -9.45 3.93
CA GLN A 38 -1.65 -10.46 4.95
C GLN A 38 -0.34 -11.24 4.79
N ASN A 39 0.43 -11.01 3.73
CA ASN A 39 1.70 -11.71 3.48
C ASN A 39 2.75 -10.80 2.84
N THR A 40 3.96 -11.33 2.69
CA THR A 40 5.11 -10.62 2.12
C THR A 40 5.36 -10.93 0.64
N ARG A 41 4.50 -11.71 0.01
CA ARG A 41 4.64 -12.04 -1.41
C ARG A 41 4.28 -10.84 -2.27
N ARG A 42 5.14 -10.54 -3.23
CA ARG A 42 4.92 -9.41 -4.15
C ARG A 42 5.25 -9.82 -5.57
N LYS A 43 4.36 -9.49 -6.49
CA LYS A 43 4.66 -9.54 -7.92
C LYS A 43 5.65 -8.44 -8.27
N ALA A 44 6.43 -8.65 -9.32
CA ALA A 44 7.29 -7.60 -9.87
C ALA A 44 6.44 -6.40 -10.33
N ILE A 45 6.98 -5.20 -10.23
CA ILE A 45 6.26 -3.96 -10.61
C ILE A 45 5.82 -4.02 -12.07
N GLU A 46 6.63 -4.61 -12.93
CA GLU A 46 6.37 -4.76 -14.36
C GLU A 46 5.10 -5.58 -14.64
N GLU A 47 4.71 -6.46 -13.72
CA GLU A 47 3.50 -7.28 -13.83
C GLU A 47 2.23 -6.54 -13.35
N LEU A 48 2.36 -5.38 -12.73
CA LEU A 48 1.24 -4.66 -12.11
C LEU A 48 0.47 -3.77 -13.09
N ARG A 49 0.91 -3.63 -14.33
CA ARG A 49 0.28 -2.79 -15.36
C ARG A 49 0.12 -1.32 -14.92
N VAL A 50 1.16 -0.81 -14.28
CA VAL A 50 1.16 0.55 -13.70
C VAL A 50 1.02 1.62 -14.77
N GLU A 51 1.78 1.52 -15.86
CA GLU A 51 1.73 2.48 -16.98
C GLU A 51 0.34 2.57 -17.60
N GLU A 52 -0.29 1.43 -17.86
CA GLU A 52 -1.64 1.38 -18.42
C GLU A 52 -2.68 2.02 -17.49
N GLY A 53 -2.57 1.77 -16.17
CA GLY A 53 -3.40 2.40 -15.17
C GLY A 53 -3.25 3.92 -15.16
N TRP A 54 -2.02 4.43 -15.19
CA TRP A 54 -1.75 5.87 -15.24
C TRP A 54 -2.22 6.52 -16.54
N ASN A 55 -2.10 5.83 -17.68
CA ASN A 55 -2.62 6.34 -18.94
C ASN A 55 -4.14 6.53 -18.88
N LEU A 56 -4.86 5.57 -18.32
CA LEU A 56 -6.30 5.69 -18.11
C LEU A 56 -6.65 6.81 -17.12
N MET A 57 -5.89 6.93 -16.02
CA MET A 57 -6.07 8.01 -15.04
C MET A 57 -5.92 9.37 -15.70
N LYS A 58 -4.86 9.59 -16.48
CA LYS A 58 -4.63 10.84 -17.23
C LYS A 58 -5.80 11.17 -18.16
N GLU A 59 -6.27 10.19 -18.92
CA GLU A 59 -7.42 10.33 -19.82
C GLU A 59 -8.67 10.80 -19.08
N LYS A 60 -8.85 10.38 -17.84
CA LYS A 60 -10.01 10.69 -16.99
C LYS A 60 -9.80 11.83 -15.99
N GLY A 61 -8.63 12.48 -16.03
CA GLY A 61 -8.34 13.62 -15.17
C GLY A 61 -7.96 13.26 -13.72
N MET A 62 -7.58 12.00 -13.46
CA MET A 62 -7.06 11.56 -12.18
C MET A 62 -5.53 11.72 -12.16
N ASP A 63 -4.98 12.25 -11.08
CA ASP A 63 -3.55 12.58 -10.97
C ASP A 63 -2.87 12.13 -9.68
N GLU A 64 -3.57 11.39 -8.84
CA GLU A 64 -3.07 10.98 -7.53
C GLU A 64 -3.57 9.60 -7.13
N ILE A 65 -2.67 8.82 -6.55
CA ILE A 65 -3.01 7.56 -5.89
C ILE A 65 -2.39 7.51 -4.50
N VAL A 66 -2.99 6.74 -3.61
CA VAL A 66 -2.49 6.46 -2.27
C VAL A 66 -2.18 4.97 -2.17
N ILE A 67 -1.03 4.64 -1.62
CA ILE A 67 -0.69 3.26 -1.30
C ILE A 67 -0.93 3.02 0.19
N HIS A 68 -1.51 1.88 0.52
CA HIS A 68 -1.64 1.42 1.89
C HIS A 68 -0.60 0.33 2.15
N ALA A 69 0.23 0.53 3.16
CA ALA A 69 1.17 -0.51 3.59
C ALA A 69 0.40 -1.73 4.13
N PRO A 70 0.88 -2.95 3.90
CA PRO A 70 0.20 -4.14 4.40
C PRO A 70 0.21 -4.19 5.93
N TYR A 71 -0.91 -4.60 6.51
CA TYR A 71 -1.09 -4.64 7.96
C TYR A 71 -0.23 -5.72 8.66
N ILE A 72 0.43 -6.58 7.91
CA ILE A 72 1.41 -7.53 8.47
C ILE A 72 2.65 -6.82 9.03
N ILE A 73 2.92 -5.60 8.61
CA ILE A 73 4.00 -4.77 9.16
C ILE A 73 3.62 -4.38 10.60
N ASN A 74 4.43 -4.79 11.57
CA ASN A 74 4.26 -4.43 12.98
C ASN A 74 5.57 -3.89 13.55
N LEU A 75 5.74 -2.59 13.50
CA LEU A 75 6.91 -1.88 14.02
C LEU A 75 6.88 -1.72 15.55
N ALA A 76 5.72 -1.88 16.17
CA ALA A 76 5.53 -1.73 17.61
C ALA A 76 5.79 -3.03 18.41
N ASN A 77 6.17 -4.13 17.75
CA ASN A 77 6.42 -5.39 18.42
C ASN A 77 7.81 -5.41 19.07
N THR A 78 7.86 -5.15 20.37
CA THR A 78 9.08 -5.21 21.18
C THR A 78 9.39 -6.59 21.75
N VAL A 79 8.46 -7.54 21.60
CA VAL A 79 8.57 -8.89 22.19
C VAL A 79 9.36 -9.84 21.30
N LYS A 80 9.22 -9.69 19.98
CA LYS A 80 9.86 -10.54 18.97
C LYS A 80 10.75 -9.69 18.06
N PRO A 81 12.06 -9.61 18.31
CA PRO A 81 12.99 -8.80 17.48
C PRO A 81 12.94 -9.17 16.01
N GLU A 82 12.80 -10.44 15.67
CA GLU A 82 12.69 -10.91 14.28
C GLU A 82 11.45 -10.37 13.55
N THR A 83 10.34 -10.16 14.25
CA THR A 83 9.13 -9.54 13.69
C THR A 83 9.37 -8.06 13.37
N TYR A 84 10.07 -7.36 14.26
CA TYR A 84 10.45 -5.97 14.02
C TYR A 84 11.41 -5.82 12.83
N GLU A 85 12.45 -6.64 12.76
CA GLU A 85 13.42 -6.63 11.65
C GLU A 85 12.74 -6.91 10.31
N LEU A 86 11.81 -7.88 10.28
CA LEU A 86 11.00 -8.17 9.09
C LEU A 86 10.13 -6.97 8.71
N ALA A 87 9.51 -6.32 9.70
CA ALA A 87 8.65 -5.14 9.48
C ALA A 87 9.45 -3.98 8.87
N VAL A 88 10.64 -3.68 9.39
CA VAL A 88 11.52 -2.63 8.84
C VAL A 88 11.93 -2.95 7.40
N THR A 89 12.41 -4.16 7.16
CA THR A 89 12.86 -4.60 5.83
C THR A 89 11.72 -4.56 4.83
N PHE A 90 10.54 -5.01 5.24
CA PHE A 90 9.38 -5.06 4.37
C PHE A 90 8.79 -3.68 4.10
N LEU A 91 8.78 -2.81 5.11
CA LEU A 91 8.36 -1.41 4.92
C LEU A 91 9.27 -0.69 3.93
N ALA A 92 10.59 -0.88 4.01
CA ALA A 92 11.52 -0.31 3.03
C ALA A 92 11.16 -0.73 1.60
N LYS A 93 10.85 -2.00 1.38
CA LYS A 93 10.40 -2.51 0.07
C LYS A 93 9.06 -1.88 -0.36
N GLU A 94 8.12 -1.71 0.55
CA GLU A 94 6.84 -1.08 0.23
C GLU A 94 6.98 0.40 -0.12
N ILE A 95 7.94 1.10 0.48
CA ILE A 95 8.28 2.49 0.10
C ILE A 95 8.83 2.54 -1.33
N GLU A 96 9.76 1.64 -1.68
CA GLU A 96 10.28 1.52 -3.04
C GLU A 96 9.17 1.21 -4.06
N ARG A 97 8.28 0.29 -3.71
CA ARG A 97 7.13 -0.08 -4.56
C ARG A 97 6.14 1.08 -4.70
N THR A 98 5.91 1.83 -3.63
CA THR A 98 5.08 3.04 -3.65
C THR A 98 5.60 4.05 -4.66
N ALA A 99 6.90 4.34 -4.62
CA ALA A 99 7.55 5.22 -5.58
C ALA A 99 7.46 4.66 -7.02
N ALA A 100 7.72 3.37 -7.19
CA ALA A 100 7.65 2.71 -8.51
C ALA A 100 6.23 2.72 -9.11
N MET A 101 5.19 2.72 -8.27
CA MET A 101 3.80 2.89 -8.72
C MET A 101 3.42 4.35 -9.00
N GLY A 102 4.32 5.30 -8.78
CA GLY A 102 4.06 6.73 -9.01
C GLY A 102 3.29 7.41 -7.89
N ALA A 103 3.19 6.80 -6.72
CA ALA A 103 2.55 7.37 -5.55
C ALA A 103 3.55 8.16 -4.69
N THR A 104 3.06 9.18 -4.00
CA THR A 104 3.83 10.00 -3.05
C THR A 104 3.31 9.86 -1.61
N VAL A 105 2.22 9.11 -1.42
CA VAL A 105 1.59 8.89 -0.12
C VAL A 105 1.50 7.41 0.19
N LEU A 106 2.03 7.04 1.35
CA LEU A 106 1.93 5.68 1.91
C LEU A 106 1.27 5.77 3.28
N VAL A 107 0.14 5.10 3.45
CA VAL A 107 -0.54 4.98 4.75
C VAL A 107 0.00 3.77 5.48
N LEU A 108 0.44 3.95 6.71
CA LEU A 108 1.02 2.90 7.55
C LEU A 108 0.25 2.75 8.86
N HIS A 109 -0.18 1.54 9.18
CA HIS A 109 -0.52 1.18 10.55
C HIS A 109 0.78 0.83 11.28
N PRO A 110 1.15 1.55 12.36
CA PRO A 110 2.43 1.35 13.01
C PRO A 110 2.57 -0.02 13.69
N GLY A 111 1.45 -0.65 14.02
CA GLY A 111 1.40 -1.99 14.60
C GLY A 111 0.81 -2.03 16.02
N ALA A 112 0.99 -3.16 16.68
CA ALA A 112 0.49 -3.42 18.03
C ALA A 112 1.63 -3.79 18.98
N HIS A 113 1.58 -3.32 20.21
CA HIS A 113 2.60 -3.55 21.23
C HIS A 113 2.64 -4.99 21.80
N VAL A 114 1.70 -5.85 21.39
CA VAL A 114 1.61 -7.29 21.73
C VAL A 114 1.81 -7.62 23.21
N GLY A 115 1.21 -6.80 24.10
CA GLY A 115 1.27 -6.98 25.54
C GLY A 115 2.40 -6.25 26.26
N ALA A 116 3.37 -5.67 25.55
CA ALA A 116 4.48 -4.94 26.17
C ALA A 116 4.12 -3.54 26.69
N GLY A 117 2.96 -3.02 26.32
CA GLY A 117 2.48 -1.69 26.66
C GLY A 117 2.70 -0.66 25.56
N ALA A 118 1.82 0.33 25.52
CA ALA A 118 1.81 1.35 24.47
C ALA A 118 3.11 2.17 24.45
N GLU A 119 3.65 2.53 25.61
CA GLU A 119 4.90 3.33 25.72
C GLU A 119 6.08 2.61 25.07
N ALA A 120 6.24 1.30 25.34
CA ALA A 120 7.32 0.51 24.73
C ALA A 120 7.14 0.40 23.20
N GLY A 121 5.91 0.20 22.74
CA GLY A 121 5.60 0.16 21.31
C GLY A 121 5.87 1.47 20.59
N ILE A 122 5.48 2.59 21.19
CA ILE A 122 5.70 3.94 20.62
C ILE A 122 7.21 4.26 20.59
N ALA A 123 7.94 3.92 21.64
CA ALA A 123 9.38 4.19 21.71
C ALA A 123 10.18 3.40 20.67
N GLN A 124 9.66 2.27 20.18
CA GLN A 124 10.33 1.46 19.17
C GLN A 124 10.08 1.96 17.74
N ILE A 125 8.92 2.55 17.49
CA ILE A 125 8.57 3.08 16.17
C ILE A 125 9.40 4.33 15.84
#